data_71ca47ec5a5d56f783a263bb4b2365fb
#
_entry.id   71ca47ec5a5d56f783a263bb4b2365fb
#
_cell.length_a   1.000
_cell.length_b   1.000
_cell.length_c   1.000
_cell.angle_alpha   90.00
_cell.angle_beta   90.00
_cell.angle_gamma   90.00
#
_symmetry.space_group_name_H-M   'P 1'
#
loop_
_entity.id
_entity.type
_entity.pdbx_description
1 polymer ?
#
loop_
_entity_poly.entity_id
_entity_poly.type
_entity_poly.pdbx_seq_one_letter_code
_entity_poly.pdbx_strand_id
1 'polypeptide(L)'
;MNKMIRRTIWALVLAGTAAFMAQAQTRIGIVDYKKVVAGYWKTKEATTALKERREDLLKELKGLGEDIKKGEEDYKKLIEDANDPGVSAEEREKRKSSAETKLKSISEMKDRAREFDRNASANLNEQAARMSDRIDEKVRTVVTARAKSAGYGLVLDITSRSADNRPVVLYNNGDNDMTEGVLEQLNSDAPAEPAKGSEAKPEKTDKKEDKK
;
A
#
# COMPACT_ATOMS: atom_id res chain seq x y z
N MET A 1 1.77 50.33 59.70
CA MET A 1 2.20 49.45 58.63
C MET A 1 3.08 50.24 57.70
N ASN A 2 4.41 49.97 57.70
CA ASN A 2 5.43 50.84 57.13
C ASN A 2 5.30 50.91 55.58
N LYS A 3 5.46 52.10 55.02
CA LYS A 3 5.40 52.34 53.56
C LYS A 3 6.34 51.40 52.75
N MET A 4 7.43 50.98 53.37
CA MET A 4 8.35 50.00 52.79
C MET A 4 7.73 48.61 52.63
N ILE A 5 7.01 48.08 53.62
CA ILE A 5 6.37 46.78 53.58
C ILE A 5 5.27 46.74 52.52
N ARG A 6 4.53 47.80 52.35
CA ARG A 6 3.51 47.90 51.28
C ARG A 6 4.14 47.92 49.89
N ARG A 7 5.31 48.59 49.73
CA ARG A 7 6.05 48.57 48.43
C ARG A 7 6.62 47.16 48.06
N THR A 8 7.12 46.43 49.04
CA THR A 8 7.64 45.08 48.80
C THR A 8 6.53 44.08 48.51
N ILE A 9 5.37 44.22 49.15
CA ILE A 9 4.20 43.38 48.86
C ILE A 9 3.68 43.65 47.43
N TRP A 10 3.60 44.90 47.03
CA TRP A 10 3.18 45.25 45.66
C TRP A 10 4.19 44.80 44.59
N ALA A 11 5.48 44.83 44.86
CA ALA A 11 6.53 44.33 43.96
C ALA A 11 6.47 42.81 43.83
N LEU A 12 6.18 42.08 44.92
CA LEU A 12 6.01 40.62 44.89
C LEU A 12 4.73 40.18 44.13
N VAL A 13 3.64 40.93 44.26
CA VAL A 13 2.39 40.66 43.53
C VAL A 13 2.57 40.94 42.02
N LEU A 14 3.30 42.02 41.64
CA LEU A 14 3.60 42.29 40.22
C LEU A 14 4.54 41.26 39.61
N ALA A 15 5.53 40.75 40.35
CA ALA A 15 6.42 39.71 39.89
C ALA A 15 5.70 38.36 39.73
N GLY A 16 4.71 38.06 40.61
CA GLY A 16 3.89 36.86 40.53
C GLY A 16 2.94 36.84 39.33
N THR A 17 2.40 38.01 38.92
CA THR A 17 1.51 38.07 37.74
C THR A 17 2.26 38.00 36.41
N ALA A 18 3.53 38.43 36.35
CA ALA A 18 4.35 38.29 35.15
C ALA A 18 4.73 36.83 34.84
N ALA A 19 4.83 35.96 35.83
CA ALA A 19 5.12 34.54 35.66
C ALA A 19 3.92 33.73 35.11
N PHE A 20 2.68 34.22 35.25
CA PHE A 20 1.47 33.58 34.73
C PHE A 20 1.19 33.88 33.26
N MET A 21 1.93 34.81 32.65
CA MET A 21 1.90 35.07 31.21
C MET A 21 2.92 34.22 30.42
N ALA A 22 3.41 33.11 30.98
CA ALA A 22 4.05 32.08 30.19
C ALA A 22 2.98 31.50 29.26
N GLN A 23 2.82 32.16 28.12
CA GLN A 23 1.89 31.79 27.08
C GLN A 23 2.03 30.29 26.81
N ALA A 24 0.92 29.60 26.92
CA ALA A 24 0.77 28.26 26.35
C ALA A 24 0.89 28.41 24.81
N GLN A 25 2.10 28.67 24.34
CA GLN A 25 2.40 28.70 22.92
C GLN A 25 2.13 27.28 22.41
N THR A 26 1.05 27.12 21.67
CA THR A 26 0.69 25.82 21.08
C THR A 26 1.87 25.33 20.28
N ARG A 27 2.58 24.34 20.80
CA ARG A 27 3.69 23.70 20.07
C ARG A 27 3.13 22.94 18.89
N ILE A 28 3.71 23.18 17.72
CA ILE A 28 3.34 22.50 16.47
C ILE A 28 4.40 21.44 16.21
N GLY A 29 3.95 20.19 16.06
CA GLY A 29 4.76 19.10 15.54
C GLY A 29 4.58 18.97 14.03
N ILE A 30 5.57 18.38 13.37
CA ILE A 30 5.49 18.01 11.96
C ILE A 30 5.73 16.53 11.79
N VAL A 31 5.19 15.97 10.71
CA VAL A 31 5.39 14.57 10.32
C VAL A 31 5.40 14.43 8.80
N ASP A 32 6.32 13.67 8.27
CA ASP A 32 6.25 13.16 6.89
C ASP A 32 5.38 11.90 6.88
N TYR A 33 4.07 12.11 6.69
CA TYR A 33 3.10 11.02 6.72
C TYR A 33 3.38 9.97 5.65
N LYS A 34 3.80 10.39 4.46
CA LYS A 34 4.12 9.51 3.35
C LYS A 34 5.32 8.60 3.68
N LYS A 35 6.36 9.17 4.29
CA LYS A 35 7.53 8.40 4.76
C LYS A 35 7.15 7.42 5.86
N VAL A 36 6.29 7.84 6.80
CA VAL A 36 5.79 6.98 7.88
C VAL A 36 5.02 5.79 7.31
N VAL A 37 4.06 6.03 6.42
CA VAL A 37 3.27 4.95 5.80
C VAL A 37 4.17 4.01 4.99
N ALA A 38 5.09 4.55 4.18
CA ALA A 38 6.00 3.74 3.37
C ALA A 38 7.00 2.92 4.20
N GLY A 39 7.44 3.45 5.34
CA GLY A 39 8.39 2.81 6.24
C GLY A 39 7.76 1.81 7.22
N TYR A 40 6.45 1.82 7.39
CA TYR A 40 5.76 0.91 8.30
C TYR A 40 5.77 -0.53 7.76
N TRP A 41 6.24 -1.49 8.58
CA TRP A 41 6.40 -2.87 8.15
C TRP A 41 5.09 -3.52 7.66
N LYS A 42 3.95 -3.20 8.28
CA LYS A 42 2.65 -3.70 7.83
C LYS A 42 2.21 -3.17 6.47
N THR A 43 2.68 -1.98 6.07
CA THR A 43 2.44 -1.48 4.70
C THR A 43 3.18 -2.33 3.69
N LYS A 44 4.42 -2.72 3.99
CA LYS A 44 5.21 -3.61 3.12
C LYS A 44 4.57 -4.99 3.02
N GLU A 45 4.16 -5.55 4.15
CA GLU A 45 3.44 -6.83 4.21
C GLU A 45 2.14 -6.79 3.38
N ALA A 46 1.30 -5.77 3.60
CA ALA A 46 0.05 -5.58 2.86
C ALA A 46 0.27 -5.43 1.36
N THR A 47 1.28 -4.65 0.96
CA THR A 47 1.62 -4.44 -0.46
C THR A 47 2.07 -5.74 -1.11
N THR A 48 2.89 -6.55 -0.41
CA THR A 48 3.34 -7.86 -0.91
C THR A 48 2.16 -8.81 -1.07
N ALA A 49 1.30 -8.93 -0.05
CA ALA A 49 0.12 -9.78 -0.11
C ALA A 49 -0.86 -9.40 -1.24
N LEU A 50 -1.08 -8.09 -1.45
CA LEU A 50 -1.92 -7.62 -2.56
C LEU A 50 -1.28 -7.90 -3.92
N LYS A 51 0.04 -7.77 -4.03
CA LYS A 51 0.77 -8.10 -5.25
C LYS A 51 0.66 -9.58 -5.59
N GLU A 52 0.94 -10.46 -4.63
CA GLU A 52 0.81 -11.91 -4.80
C GLU A 52 -0.62 -12.29 -5.21
N ARG A 53 -1.61 -11.74 -4.52
CA ARG A 53 -3.01 -11.98 -4.86
C ARG A 53 -3.36 -11.55 -6.28
N ARG A 54 -2.85 -10.39 -6.71
CA ARG A 54 -3.03 -9.89 -8.08
C ARG A 54 -2.38 -10.82 -9.11
N GLU A 55 -1.18 -11.32 -8.83
CA GLU A 55 -0.47 -12.25 -9.71
C GLU A 55 -1.25 -13.56 -9.86
N ASP A 56 -1.81 -14.10 -8.78
CA ASP A 56 -2.66 -15.29 -8.83
C ASP A 56 -3.92 -15.09 -9.68
N LEU A 57 -4.61 -13.94 -9.48
CA LEU A 57 -5.80 -13.60 -10.28
C LEU A 57 -5.49 -13.45 -11.77
N LEU A 58 -4.34 -12.83 -12.10
CA LEU A 58 -3.89 -12.70 -13.50
C LEU A 58 -3.58 -14.08 -14.12
N LYS A 59 -3.03 -15.00 -13.34
CA LYS A 59 -2.73 -16.37 -13.77
C LYS A 59 -4.01 -17.15 -14.08
N GLU A 60 -5.02 -17.00 -13.21
CA GLU A 60 -6.32 -17.62 -13.40
C GLU A 60 -7.04 -17.06 -14.64
N LEU A 61 -7.04 -15.73 -14.80
CA LEU A 61 -7.62 -15.07 -15.97
C LEU A 61 -6.93 -15.49 -17.28
N LYS A 62 -5.61 -15.65 -17.25
CA LYS A 62 -4.83 -16.18 -18.38
C LYS A 62 -5.26 -17.61 -18.72
N GLY A 63 -5.44 -18.48 -17.73
CA GLY A 63 -5.95 -19.84 -17.94
C GLY A 63 -7.32 -19.86 -18.62
N LEU A 64 -8.25 -19.03 -18.14
CA LEU A 64 -9.57 -18.87 -18.80
C LEU A 64 -9.44 -18.40 -20.25
N GLY A 65 -8.50 -17.50 -20.54
CA GLY A 65 -8.22 -17.05 -21.90
C GLY A 65 -7.67 -18.15 -22.81
N GLU A 66 -6.79 -19.00 -22.29
CA GLU A 66 -6.26 -20.16 -23.02
C GLU A 66 -7.35 -21.21 -23.32
N ASP A 67 -8.26 -21.46 -22.37
CA ASP A 67 -9.40 -22.36 -22.57
C ASP A 67 -10.38 -21.82 -23.63
N ILE A 68 -10.66 -20.54 -23.62
CA ILE A 68 -11.48 -19.86 -24.64
C ILE A 68 -10.83 -20.02 -26.01
N LYS A 69 -9.53 -19.74 -26.13
CA LYS A 69 -8.79 -19.88 -27.39
C LYS A 69 -8.83 -21.29 -27.94
N LYS A 70 -8.61 -22.29 -27.08
CA LYS A 70 -8.72 -23.69 -27.44
C LYS A 70 -10.13 -24.04 -27.93
N GLY A 71 -11.16 -23.53 -27.23
CA GLY A 71 -12.55 -23.69 -27.65
C GLY A 71 -12.83 -23.12 -29.04
N GLU A 72 -12.26 -21.94 -29.35
CA GLU A 72 -12.40 -21.30 -30.67
C GLU A 72 -11.69 -22.10 -31.77
N GLU A 73 -10.53 -22.66 -31.46
CA GLU A 73 -9.80 -23.57 -32.40
C GLU A 73 -10.59 -24.85 -32.69
N ASP A 74 -11.18 -25.46 -31.66
CA ASP A 74 -12.04 -26.65 -31.81
C ASP A 74 -13.30 -26.33 -32.64
N TYR A 75 -13.94 -25.16 -32.35
CA TYR A 75 -15.09 -24.72 -33.15
C TYR A 75 -14.73 -24.55 -34.62
N LYS A 76 -13.59 -23.93 -34.92
CA LYS A 76 -13.12 -23.74 -36.30
C LYS A 76 -12.95 -25.07 -37.03
N LYS A 77 -12.34 -26.06 -36.35
CA LYS A 77 -12.20 -27.42 -36.92
C LYS A 77 -13.57 -28.09 -37.21
N LEU A 78 -14.52 -27.99 -36.28
CA LEU A 78 -15.87 -28.50 -36.46
C LEU A 78 -16.57 -27.90 -37.69
N ILE A 79 -16.40 -26.60 -37.94
CA ILE A 79 -16.95 -25.94 -39.11
C ILE A 79 -16.22 -26.37 -40.40
N GLU A 80 -14.89 -26.50 -40.39
CA GLU A 80 -14.11 -26.98 -41.50
C GLU A 80 -14.53 -28.41 -41.88
N ASP A 81 -14.65 -29.30 -40.88
CA ASP A 81 -15.07 -30.69 -41.06
C ASP A 81 -16.54 -30.81 -41.52
N ALA A 82 -17.42 -29.90 -41.13
CA ALA A 82 -18.81 -29.87 -41.59
C ALA A 82 -18.93 -29.41 -43.06
N ASN A 83 -17.98 -28.67 -43.57
CA ASN A 83 -17.94 -28.21 -44.97
C ASN A 83 -17.17 -29.15 -45.92
N ASP A 84 -16.63 -30.28 -45.43
CA ASP A 84 -15.96 -31.26 -46.24
C ASP A 84 -16.96 -31.87 -47.24
N PRO A 85 -16.71 -31.80 -48.56
CA PRO A 85 -17.58 -32.38 -49.59
C PRO A 85 -17.69 -33.89 -49.53
N GLY A 86 -16.72 -34.60 -48.88
CA GLY A 86 -16.69 -36.04 -48.72
C GLY A 86 -17.64 -36.59 -47.65
N VAL A 87 -18.28 -35.75 -46.84
CA VAL A 87 -19.18 -36.18 -45.73
C VAL A 87 -20.63 -36.26 -46.18
N SER A 88 -21.37 -37.25 -45.65
CA SER A 88 -22.80 -37.38 -45.89
C SER A 88 -23.61 -36.19 -45.35
N ALA A 89 -24.81 -35.96 -45.89
CA ALA A 89 -25.67 -34.87 -45.42
C ALA A 89 -26.03 -34.98 -43.92
N GLU A 90 -26.25 -36.20 -43.44
CA GLU A 90 -26.57 -36.49 -42.05
C GLU A 90 -25.38 -36.18 -41.12
N GLU A 91 -24.18 -36.61 -41.51
CA GLU A 91 -22.97 -36.34 -40.73
C GLU A 91 -22.61 -34.84 -40.72
N ARG A 92 -22.85 -34.13 -41.82
CA ARG A 92 -22.69 -32.70 -41.93
C ARG A 92 -23.59 -31.94 -40.95
N GLU A 93 -24.88 -32.32 -40.86
CA GLU A 93 -25.82 -31.70 -39.94
C GLU A 93 -25.46 -31.95 -38.49
N LYS A 94 -25.00 -33.15 -38.16
CA LYS A 94 -24.49 -33.51 -36.83
C LYS A 94 -23.28 -32.66 -36.42
N ARG A 95 -22.33 -32.42 -37.32
CA ARG A 95 -21.14 -31.59 -37.08
C ARG A 95 -21.53 -30.13 -36.92
N LYS A 96 -22.47 -29.61 -37.69
CA LYS A 96 -23.02 -28.24 -37.50
C LYS A 96 -23.66 -28.08 -36.13
N SER A 97 -24.51 -29.01 -35.70
CA SER A 97 -25.10 -28.98 -34.35
C SER A 97 -24.06 -29.03 -33.25
N SER A 98 -22.99 -29.79 -33.44
CA SER A 98 -21.84 -29.82 -32.51
C SER A 98 -21.11 -28.49 -32.48
N ALA A 99 -20.93 -27.84 -33.63
CA ALA A 99 -20.30 -26.53 -33.73
C ALA A 99 -21.15 -25.43 -33.03
N GLU A 100 -22.49 -25.47 -33.22
CA GLU A 100 -23.40 -24.53 -32.51
C GLU A 100 -23.33 -24.69 -30.99
N THR A 101 -23.32 -25.93 -30.50
CA THR A 101 -23.14 -26.26 -29.08
C THR A 101 -21.80 -25.71 -28.55
N LYS A 102 -20.74 -25.89 -29.33
CA LYS A 102 -19.38 -25.39 -28.99
C LYS A 102 -19.37 -23.87 -28.96
N LEU A 103 -20.00 -23.19 -29.93
CA LEU A 103 -20.09 -21.75 -29.98
C LEU A 103 -20.81 -21.18 -28.74
N LYS A 104 -21.91 -21.80 -28.32
CA LYS A 104 -22.62 -21.44 -27.10
C LYS A 104 -21.71 -21.58 -25.86
N SER A 105 -21.02 -22.71 -25.76
CA SER A 105 -20.06 -22.95 -24.66
C SER A 105 -18.96 -21.90 -24.63
N ILE A 106 -18.40 -21.48 -25.77
CA ILE A 106 -17.39 -20.41 -25.87
C ILE A 106 -17.98 -19.07 -25.39
N SER A 107 -19.21 -18.74 -25.77
CA SER A 107 -19.87 -17.52 -25.29
C SER A 107 -20.00 -17.53 -23.77
N GLU A 108 -20.45 -18.63 -23.18
CA GLU A 108 -20.56 -18.80 -21.74
C GLU A 108 -19.21 -18.71 -21.01
N MET A 109 -18.15 -19.27 -21.62
CA MET A 109 -16.79 -19.12 -21.07
C MET A 109 -16.30 -17.67 -21.09
N LYS A 110 -16.56 -16.94 -22.18
CA LYS A 110 -16.24 -15.51 -22.29
C LYS A 110 -16.99 -14.66 -21.26
N ASP A 111 -18.25 -14.98 -21.02
CA ASP A 111 -19.06 -14.27 -20.01
C ASP A 111 -18.53 -14.54 -18.60
N ARG A 112 -18.21 -15.79 -18.28
CA ARG A 112 -17.59 -16.15 -17.00
C ARG A 112 -16.22 -15.48 -16.80
N ALA A 113 -15.39 -15.41 -17.83
CA ALA A 113 -14.10 -14.73 -17.74
C ALA A 113 -14.26 -13.23 -17.48
N ARG A 114 -15.22 -12.57 -18.11
CA ARG A 114 -15.54 -11.17 -17.87
C ARG A 114 -16.09 -10.90 -16.46
N GLU A 115 -16.95 -11.79 -16.00
CA GLU A 115 -17.50 -11.71 -14.64
C GLU A 115 -16.41 -11.93 -13.59
N PHE A 116 -15.55 -12.93 -13.80
CA PHE A 116 -14.38 -13.19 -12.96
C PHE A 116 -13.47 -11.96 -12.87
N ASP A 117 -13.09 -11.35 -14.00
CA ASP A 117 -12.22 -10.17 -14.03
C ASP A 117 -12.82 -8.99 -13.24
N ARG A 118 -14.11 -8.71 -13.45
CA ARG A 118 -14.82 -7.64 -12.71
C ARG A 118 -14.85 -7.90 -11.21
N ASN A 119 -15.22 -9.11 -10.81
CA ASN A 119 -15.34 -9.48 -9.40
C ASN A 119 -13.96 -9.52 -8.72
N ALA A 120 -12.95 -10.06 -9.40
CA ALA A 120 -11.58 -10.10 -8.91
C ALA A 120 -11.00 -8.69 -8.70
N SER A 121 -11.19 -7.80 -9.69
CA SER A 121 -10.76 -6.40 -9.61
C SER A 121 -11.48 -5.63 -8.49
N ALA A 122 -12.80 -5.81 -8.35
CA ALA A 122 -13.57 -5.18 -7.29
C ALA A 122 -13.11 -5.63 -5.90
N ASN A 123 -12.95 -6.95 -5.71
CA ASN A 123 -12.49 -7.53 -4.45
C ASN A 123 -11.07 -7.07 -4.09
N LEU A 124 -10.17 -7.01 -5.07
CA LEU A 124 -8.79 -6.56 -4.85
C LEU A 124 -8.76 -5.08 -4.41
N ASN A 125 -9.53 -4.23 -5.08
CA ASN A 125 -9.66 -2.81 -4.73
C ASN A 125 -10.24 -2.62 -3.32
N GLU A 126 -11.26 -3.39 -2.96
CA GLU A 126 -11.86 -3.35 -1.62
C GLU A 126 -10.87 -3.81 -0.54
N GLN A 127 -10.10 -4.86 -0.81
CA GLN A 127 -9.05 -5.32 0.11
C GLN A 127 -7.97 -4.24 0.27
N ALA A 128 -7.52 -3.61 -0.82
CA ALA A 128 -6.54 -2.53 -0.79
C ALA A 128 -7.05 -1.34 0.04
N ALA A 129 -8.31 -0.93 -0.14
CA ALA A 129 -8.91 0.15 0.64
C ALA A 129 -8.96 -0.19 2.12
N ARG A 130 -9.47 -1.38 2.49
CA ARG A 130 -9.50 -1.81 3.91
C ARG A 130 -8.11 -1.89 4.55
N MET A 131 -7.09 -2.31 3.79
CA MET A 131 -5.71 -2.34 4.29
C MET A 131 -5.18 -0.92 4.50
N SER A 132 -5.41 -0.01 3.56
CA SER A 132 -5.04 1.40 3.68
C SER A 132 -5.68 2.04 4.91
N ASP A 133 -6.99 1.88 5.09
CA ASP A 133 -7.73 2.44 6.23
C ASP A 133 -7.16 1.97 7.58
N ARG A 134 -6.83 0.68 7.70
CA ARG A 134 -6.22 0.12 8.92
C ARG A 134 -4.82 0.68 9.18
N ILE A 135 -4.02 0.87 8.14
CA ILE A 135 -2.69 1.47 8.24
C ILE A 135 -2.83 2.92 8.68
N ASP A 136 -3.71 3.68 8.05
CA ASP A 136 -3.96 5.09 8.36
C ASP A 136 -4.46 5.28 9.80
N GLU A 137 -5.39 4.45 10.26
CA GLU A 137 -5.89 4.45 11.64
C GLU A 137 -4.75 4.18 12.64
N LYS A 138 -3.91 3.19 12.37
CA LYS A 138 -2.79 2.85 13.24
C LYS A 138 -1.75 3.96 13.29
N VAL A 139 -1.38 4.52 12.14
CA VAL A 139 -0.45 5.65 12.06
C VAL A 139 -1.01 6.85 12.82
N ARG A 140 -2.27 7.21 12.60
CA ARG A 140 -2.94 8.31 13.30
C ARG A 140 -2.95 8.11 14.81
N THR A 141 -3.20 6.88 15.27
CA THR A 141 -3.18 6.54 16.70
C THR A 141 -1.81 6.78 17.30
N VAL A 142 -0.74 6.34 16.66
CA VAL A 142 0.64 6.51 17.14
C VAL A 142 1.06 7.98 17.09
N VAL A 143 0.77 8.69 16.01
CA VAL A 143 1.02 10.14 15.89
C VAL A 143 0.32 10.90 17.02
N THR A 144 -0.96 10.59 17.27
CA THR A 144 -1.75 11.25 18.32
C THR A 144 -1.18 10.99 19.72
N ALA A 145 -0.83 9.74 20.02
CA ALA A 145 -0.26 9.38 21.32
C ALA A 145 1.07 10.10 21.55
N ARG A 146 1.93 10.12 20.53
CA ARG A 146 3.23 10.77 20.60
C ARG A 146 3.12 12.30 20.69
N ALA A 147 2.20 12.89 19.94
CA ALA A 147 1.91 14.33 20.01
C ALA A 147 1.49 14.75 21.42
N LYS A 148 0.57 13.99 22.03
CA LYS A 148 0.10 14.24 23.39
C LYS A 148 1.24 14.13 24.41
N SER A 149 2.07 13.08 24.32
CA SER A 149 3.20 12.89 25.25
C SER A 149 4.28 13.95 25.12
N ALA A 150 4.48 14.50 23.92
CA ALA A 150 5.45 15.55 23.63
C ALA A 150 4.89 16.98 23.85
N GLY A 151 3.61 17.13 24.21
CA GLY A 151 2.96 18.41 24.45
C GLY A 151 2.71 19.24 23.20
N TYR A 152 2.52 18.60 22.05
CA TYR A 152 2.09 19.26 20.82
C TYR A 152 0.57 19.47 20.82
N GLY A 153 0.12 20.67 20.50
CA GLY A 153 -1.29 20.99 20.34
C GLY A 153 -1.80 20.80 18.90
N LEU A 154 -0.87 20.73 17.94
CA LEU A 154 -1.16 20.49 16.52
C LEU A 154 -0.02 19.67 15.90
N VAL A 155 -0.36 18.79 14.98
CA VAL A 155 0.62 18.09 14.12
C VAL A 155 0.22 18.30 12.67
N LEU A 156 1.17 18.72 11.84
CA LEU A 156 0.99 18.94 10.41
C LEU A 156 1.75 17.88 9.60
N ASP A 157 1.07 17.35 8.60
CA ASP A 157 1.73 16.53 7.60
C ASP A 157 2.40 17.42 6.56
N ILE A 158 3.74 17.35 6.48
CA ILE A 158 4.55 18.14 5.53
C ILE A 158 4.44 17.64 4.09
N THR A 159 3.87 16.46 3.87
CA THR A 159 3.65 15.89 2.53
C THR A 159 2.26 16.15 1.99
N SER A 160 1.37 16.73 2.81
CA SER A 160 0.00 17.03 2.43
C SER A 160 -0.08 18.01 1.26
N ARG A 161 -1.03 17.74 0.37
CA ARG A 161 -1.35 18.58 -0.77
C ARG A 161 -2.82 18.99 -0.75
N SER A 162 -3.08 20.21 -1.24
CA SER A 162 -4.45 20.70 -1.44
C SER A 162 -5.11 19.97 -2.64
N ALA A 163 -6.41 20.22 -2.83
CA ALA A 163 -7.14 19.70 -3.99
C ALA A 163 -6.51 20.10 -5.34
N ASP A 164 -5.86 21.28 -5.40
CA ASP A 164 -5.12 21.76 -6.59
C ASP A 164 -3.68 21.22 -6.66
N ASN A 165 -3.37 20.16 -5.89
CA ASN A 165 -2.05 19.54 -5.83
C ASN A 165 -0.90 20.48 -5.39
N ARG A 166 -1.20 21.53 -4.61
CA ARG A 166 -0.20 22.44 -4.02
C ARG A 166 0.21 21.96 -2.63
N PRO A 167 1.47 22.11 -2.23
CA PRO A 167 1.88 21.81 -0.86
C PRO A 167 1.05 22.62 0.16
N VAL A 168 0.57 21.97 1.21
CA VAL A 168 -0.12 22.62 2.33
C VAL A 168 0.90 23.31 3.24
N VAL A 169 2.02 22.65 3.51
CA VAL A 169 3.15 23.22 4.24
C VAL A 169 4.18 23.69 3.22
N LEU A 170 4.38 25.02 3.13
CA LEU A 170 5.32 25.63 2.18
C LEU A 170 6.75 25.66 2.70
N TYR A 171 6.90 25.75 4.03
CA TYR A 171 8.18 25.80 4.71
C TYR A 171 8.09 25.21 6.10
N ASN A 172 9.08 24.47 6.49
CA ASN A 172 9.37 24.06 7.86
C ASN A 172 10.90 24.09 8.06
N ASN A 173 11.34 24.33 9.28
CA ASN A 173 12.76 24.37 9.63
C ASN A 173 13.29 23.00 10.11
N GLY A 174 12.45 21.97 10.08
CA GLY A 174 12.79 20.63 10.58
C GLY A 174 12.65 20.46 12.10
N ASP A 175 12.36 21.53 12.84
CA ASP A 175 12.13 21.42 14.28
C ASP A 175 10.82 20.67 14.57
N ASN A 176 10.82 19.94 15.69
CA ASN A 176 9.67 19.15 16.14
C ASN A 176 9.20 18.07 15.12
N ASP A 177 10.10 17.56 14.32
CA ASP A 177 9.81 16.45 13.41
C ASP A 177 9.67 15.14 14.21
N MET A 178 8.48 14.53 14.08
CA MET A 178 8.10 13.31 14.78
C MET A 178 8.29 12.06 13.92
N THR A 179 8.65 12.21 12.65
CA THR A 179 8.63 11.15 11.63
C THR A 179 9.36 9.89 12.08
N GLU A 180 10.63 10.01 12.43
CA GLU A 180 11.44 8.87 12.83
C GLU A 180 10.92 8.21 14.11
N GLY A 181 10.56 9.01 15.11
CA GLY A 181 10.03 8.47 16.34
C GLY A 181 8.67 7.78 16.19
N VAL A 182 7.82 8.23 15.26
CA VAL A 182 6.57 7.55 14.91
C VAL A 182 6.88 6.23 14.21
N LEU A 183 7.81 6.22 13.26
CA LEU A 183 8.26 5.01 12.58
C LEU A 183 8.84 3.96 13.51
N GLU A 184 9.70 4.37 14.43
CA GLU A 184 10.30 3.50 15.44
C GLU A 184 9.20 2.84 16.30
N GLN A 185 8.23 3.61 16.74
CA GLN A 185 7.11 3.08 17.53
C GLN A 185 6.19 2.17 16.73
N LEU A 186 5.93 2.46 15.45
CA LEU A 186 5.13 1.61 14.55
C LEU A 186 5.83 0.29 14.25
N ASN A 187 7.16 0.32 14.19
CA ASN A 187 7.98 -0.84 13.85
C ASN A 187 8.50 -1.60 15.08
N SER A 188 8.12 -1.18 16.30
CA SER A 188 8.53 -1.88 17.54
C SER A 188 8.08 -3.34 17.61
N ASP A 189 6.94 -3.64 16.98
CA ASP A 189 6.36 -4.99 16.92
C ASP A 189 6.68 -5.71 15.59
N ALA A 190 7.60 -5.15 14.78
CA ALA A 190 7.97 -5.77 13.51
C ALA A 190 8.62 -7.14 13.77
N PRO A 191 8.24 -8.19 13.02
CA PRO A 191 8.99 -9.44 13.04
C PRO A 191 10.46 -9.16 12.71
N ALA A 192 11.38 -9.81 13.43
CA ALA A 192 12.80 -9.73 13.07
C ALA A 192 12.95 -10.13 11.59
N GLU A 193 13.45 -9.22 10.76
CA GLU A 193 13.78 -9.60 9.38
C GLU A 193 14.73 -10.79 9.44
N PRO A 194 14.48 -11.90 8.70
CA PRO A 194 15.47 -12.93 8.57
C PRO A 194 16.74 -12.25 8.05
N ALA A 195 17.82 -12.37 8.80
CA ALA A 195 19.10 -11.74 8.50
C ALA A 195 19.38 -11.94 7.01
N LYS A 196 19.36 -10.87 6.21
CA LYS A 196 19.83 -10.91 4.83
C LYS A 196 21.20 -11.55 4.89
N GLY A 197 21.32 -12.74 4.28
CA GLY A 197 22.56 -13.49 4.27
C GLY A 197 23.69 -12.54 3.93
N SER A 198 24.67 -12.47 4.84
CA SER A 198 25.93 -11.84 4.64
C SER A 198 26.42 -12.29 3.26
N GLU A 199 26.42 -11.38 2.28
CA GLU A 199 27.14 -11.62 1.03
C GLU A 199 28.59 -11.94 1.41
N ALA A 200 28.91 -13.22 1.28
CA ALA A 200 30.27 -13.70 1.47
C ALA A 200 31.15 -12.95 0.46
N LYS A 201 31.96 -12.05 0.98
CA LYS A 201 33.00 -11.37 0.23
C LYS A 201 33.87 -12.46 -0.43
N PRO A 202 34.05 -12.44 -1.76
CA PRO A 202 34.92 -13.43 -2.39
C PRO A 202 36.31 -13.31 -1.85
N GLU A 203 36.79 -14.37 -1.23
CA GLU A 203 38.16 -14.56 -0.75
C GLU A 203 39.09 -14.53 -1.95
N LYS A 204 39.95 -13.52 -2.01
CA LYS A 204 41.02 -13.43 -3.00
C LYS A 204 42.02 -14.54 -2.68
N THR A 205 41.98 -15.62 -3.45
CA THR A 205 43.06 -16.61 -3.50
C THR A 205 44.28 -15.98 -4.21
N ASP A 206 45.24 -15.55 -3.41
CA ASP A 206 46.59 -15.23 -3.88
C ASP A 206 47.24 -16.49 -4.45
N LYS A 207 47.30 -16.58 -5.77
CA LYS A 207 48.17 -17.55 -6.47
C LYS A 207 49.59 -17.06 -6.36
N LYS A 208 50.35 -17.65 -5.44
CA LYS A 208 51.81 -17.62 -5.50
C LYS A 208 52.27 -18.39 -6.73
N GLU A 209 52.86 -17.68 -7.68
CA GLU A 209 53.70 -18.24 -8.71
C GLU A 209 55.04 -18.58 -8.06
N ASP A 210 55.38 -19.85 -7.96
CA ASP A 210 56.75 -20.31 -7.79
C ASP A 210 57.35 -20.60 -9.17
N LYS A 211 58.38 -19.76 -9.52
CA LYS A 211 59.30 -20.01 -10.59
C LYS A 211 60.34 -21.05 -10.14
N LYS A 212 60.45 -22.12 -10.87
CA LYS A 212 61.72 -22.74 -11.19
C LYS A 212 61.66 -23.49 -12.52
#